data_d9a1af77d4d6491448b1da9454dc23e2
#
_entry.id   d9a1af77d4d6491448b1da9454dc23e2
#
_cell.length_a   1.000
_cell.length_b   1.000
_cell.length_c   1.000
_cell.angle_alpha   90.00
_cell.angle_beta   90.00
_cell.angle_gamma   90.00
#
_symmetry.space_group_name_H-M   'P 1'
#
loop_
_entity.id
_entity.type
_entity.pdbx_description
1 polymer ?
#
loop_
_entity_poly.entity_id
_entity_poly.type
_entity_poly.pdbx_seq_one_letter_code
_entity_poly.pdbx_strand_id
1 'polypeptide(L)'
;MPTYIVLTRLTPEAVKTPGELKRLERVVADHVRKDCPQVKWVANYAILGPYDYMDIFEAPDETTAAKVVMIIRSYGHGQTETWTAMPWERFEIVLPH
;
A
#
# COMPACT_ATOMS: atom_id res chain seq x y z
N MET A 1 -1.22 15.18 5.36
CA MET A 1 -0.86 14.41 4.16
C MET A 1 -2.06 13.58 3.72
N PRO A 2 -2.30 13.46 2.40
CA PRO A 2 -3.34 12.56 1.92
C PRO A 2 -3.11 11.10 2.34
N THR A 3 -4.19 10.36 2.47
CA THR A 3 -4.17 8.95 2.84
C THR A 3 -4.46 8.09 1.62
N TYR A 4 -3.71 7.01 1.48
CA TYR A 4 -3.86 6.07 0.37
C TYR A 4 -4.04 4.66 0.91
N ILE A 5 -4.91 3.91 0.24
CA ILE A 5 -5.14 2.51 0.53
C ILE A 5 -4.70 1.73 -0.71
N VAL A 6 -3.78 0.80 -0.53
CA VAL A 6 -3.32 -0.07 -1.61
C VAL A 6 -3.79 -1.48 -1.33
N LEU A 7 -4.57 -2.02 -2.26
CA LEU A 7 -5.03 -3.39 -2.21
C LEU A 7 -4.16 -4.21 -3.15
N THR A 8 -3.58 -5.27 -2.66
CA THR A 8 -2.63 -6.09 -3.42
C THR A 8 -3.17 -7.51 -3.57
N ARG A 9 -3.14 -8.00 -4.79
CA ARG A 9 -3.38 -9.42 -5.10
C ARG A 9 -2.04 -10.02 -5.51
N LEU A 10 -1.62 -11.07 -4.80
CA LEU A 10 -0.36 -11.74 -5.10
C LEU A 10 -0.48 -12.57 -6.37
N THR A 11 0.61 -12.63 -7.13
CA THR A 11 0.68 -13.54 -8.28
C THR A 11 0.93 -14.96 -7.78
N PRO A 12 0.57 -15.99 -8.56
CA PRO A 12 0.82 -17.38 -8.14
C PRO A 12 2.29 -17.66 -7.82
N GLU A 13 3.20 -17.02 -8.52
CA GLU A 13 4.63 -17.19 -8.31
C GLU A 13 5.07 -16.68 -6.92
N ALA A 14 4.42 -15.64 -6.42
CA ALA A 14 4.78 -15.03 -5.15
C ALA A 14 4.39 -15.88 -3.94
N VAL A 15 3.45 -16.81 -4.10
CA VAL A 15 2.93 -17.60 -2.97
C VAL A 15 3.43 -19.04 -2.95
N LYS A 16 4.55 -19.33 -3.63
CA LYS A 16 5.07 -20.70 -3.69
C LYS A 16 5.49 -21.24 -2.33
N THR A 17 6.09 -20.39 -1.48
CA THR A 17 6.49 -20.79 -0.13
C THR A 17 6.26 -19.64 0.85
N PRO A 18 5.95 -19.94 2.12
CA PRO A 18 5.79 -18.89 3.14
C PRO A 18 7.07 -18.07 3.37
N GLY A 19 8.24 -18.69 3.26
CA GLY A 19 9.51 -17.98 3.41
C GLY A 19 9.73 -16.94 2.34
N GLU A 20 9.28 -17.23 1.11
CA GLU A 20 9.37 -16.31 0.01
C GLU A 20 8.48 -15.08 0.24
N LEU A 21 7.27 -15.27 0.77
CA LEU A 21 6.39 -14.16 1.10
C LEU A 21 7.01 -13.22 2.12
N LYS A 22 7.61 -13.79 3.18
CA LYS A 22 8.30 -12.99 4.20
C LYS A 22 9.45 -12.19 3.61
N ARG A 23 10.19 -12.79 2.69
CA ARG A 23 11.30 -12.12 2.03
C ARG A 23 10.82 -10.96 1.17
N LEU A 24 9.77 -11.17 0.37
CA LEU A 24 9.21 -10.13 -0.49
C LEU A 24 8.69 -8.96 0.32
N GLU A 25 7.99 -9.23 1.42
CA GLU A 25 7.47 -8.21 2.31
C GLU A 25 8.60 -7.34 2.88
N ARG A 26 9.68 -7.96 3.30
CA ARG A 26 10.85 -7.26 3.85
C ARG A 26 11.53 -6.39 2.78
N VAL A 27 11.68 -6.93 1.57
CA VAL A 27 12.27 -6.19 0.44
C VAL A 27 11.46 -4.95 0.11
N VAL A 28 10.14 -5.08 0.05
CA VAL A 28 9.24 -3.95 -0.21
C VAL A 28 9.39 -2.89 0.88
N ALA A 29 9.34 -3.31 2.15
CA ALA A 29 9.43 -2.39 3.29
C ALA A 29 10.76 -1.63 3.28
N ASP A 30 11.86 -2.31 2.98
CA ASP A 30 13.18 -1.68 2.93
C ASP A 30 13.27 -0.65 1.80
N HIS A 31 12.73 -0.97 0.62
CA HIS A 31 12.74 -0.03 -0.49
C HIS A 31 11.86 1.19 -0.24
N VAL A 32 10.69 1.00 0.36
CA VAL A 32 9.81 2.13 0.71
C VAL A 32 10.52 3.05 1.70
N ARG A 33 11.13 2.46 2.72
CA ARG A 33 11.83 3.24 3.75
C ARG A 33 12.99 4.05 3.18
N LYS A 34 13.73 3.46 2.25
CA LYS A 34 14.89 4.08 1.63
C LYS A 34 14.50 5.14 0.61
N ASP A 35 13.56 4.80 -0.28
CA ASP A 35 13.24 5.64 -1.44
C ASP A 35 12.11 6.64 -1.20
N CYS A 36 11.29 6.40 -0.18
CA CYS A 36 10.15 7.24 0.15
C CYS A 36 10.14 7.57 1.65
N PRO A 37 11.18 8.28 2.15
CA PRO A 37 11.29 8.54 3.60
C PRO A 37 10.20 9.43 4.17
N GLN A 38 9.47 10.19 3.33
CA GLN A 38 8.37 11.05 3.78
C GLN A 38 7.09 10.27 4.05
N VAL A 39 7.00 9.04 3.58
CA VAL A 39 5.78 8.23 3.71
C VAL A 39 5.62 7.79 5.16
N LYS A 40 4.40 7.99 5.69
CA LYS A 40 4.04 7.50 7.00
C LYS A 40 3.17 6.28 6.84
N TRP A 41 3.68 5.13 7.24
CA TRP A 41 2.93 3.88 7.19
C TRP A 41 1.93 3.88 8.34
N VAL A 42 0.65 3.69 8.05
CA VAL A 42 -0.42 3.71 9.05
C VAL A 42 -0.77 2.31 9.50
N ALA A 43 -0.98 1.40 8.56
CA ALA A 43 -1.38 0.03 8.89
C ALA A 43 -1.16 -0.87 7.68
N ASN A 44 -0.99 -2.17 7.95
CA ASN A 44 -1.09 -3.15 6.91
C ASN A 44 -1.77 -4.40 7.44
N TYR A 45 -2.56 -5.02 6.57
CA TYR A 45 -3.36 -6.18 6.92
C TYR A 45 -3.22 -7.25 5.86
N ALA A 46 -3.17 -8.50 6.29
CA ALA A 46 -3.48 -9.62 5.41
C ALA A 46 -5.00 -9.76 5.43
N ILE A 47 -5.62 -9.90 4.28
CA ILE A 47 -7.08 -9.99 4.19
C ILE A 47 -7.50 -11.27 3.48
N LEU A 48 -8.68 -11.75 3.83
CA LEU A 48 -9.27 -12.95 3.24
C LEU A 48 -10.42 -12.50 2.35
N GLY A 49 -10.16 -12.41 1.06
CA GLY A 49 -11.16 -11.91 0.11
C GLY A 49 -10.54 -11.83 -1.27
N PRO A 50 -11.05 -10.96 -2.14
CA PRO A 50 -10.51 -10.84 -3.50
C PRO A 50 -9.10 -10.30 -3.56
N TYR A 51 -8.62 -9.70 -2.46
CA TYR A 51 -7.25 -9.21 -2.34
C TYR A 51 -6.56 -9.91 -1.19
N ASP A 52 -5.23 -9.95 -1.23
CA ASP A 52 -4.43 -10.63 -0.20
C ASP A 52 -3.93 -9.68 0.87
N TYR A 53 -3.61 -8.44 0.50
CA TYR A 53 -3.09 -7.45 1.43
C TYR A 53 -3.81 -6.11 1.27
N MET A 54 -3.88 -5.38 2.39
CA MET A 54 -4.33 -3.99 2.40
C MET A 54 -3.31 -3.18 3.17
N ASP A 55 -2.73 -2.20 2.49
CA ASP A 55 -1.77 -1.28 3.09
C ASP A 55 -2.36 0.12 3.12
N ILE A 56 -2.20 0.80 4.26
CA ILE A 56 -2.67 2.17 4.44
C ILE A 56 -1.48 3.03 4.81
N PHE A 57 -1.27 4.10 4.06
CA PHE A 57 -0.17 5.02 4.33
C PHE A 57 -0.55 6.45 3.96
N GLU A 58 0.21 7.40 4.51
CA GLU A 58 0.09 8.82 4.17
C GLU A 58 1.32 9.21 3.36
N ALA A 59 1.10 10.00 2.34
CA ALA A 59 2.19 10.51 1.49
C ALA A 59 1.90 11.98 1.17
N PRO A 60 2.95 12.79 0.95
CA PRO A 60 2.75 14.22 0.69
C PRO A 60 1.99 14.52 -0.59
N ASP A 61 2.11 13.65 -1.60
CA ASP A 61 1.47 13.85 -2.89
C ASP A 61 1.28 12.52 -3.61
N GLU A 62 0.54 12.58 -4.70
CA GLU A 62 0.26 11.38 -5.49
C GLU A 62 1.48 10.83 -6.21
N THR A 63 2.48 11.65 -6.50
CA THR A 63 3.72 11.18 -7.11
C THR A 63 4.46 10.25 -6.15
N THR A 64 4.55 10.64 -4.88
CA THR A 64 5.16 9.80 -3.84
C THR A 64 4.35 8.52 -3.64
N ALA A 65 3.01 8.63 -3.63
CA ALA A 65 2.15 7.47 -3.51
C ALA A 65 2.36 6.50 -4.68
N ALA A 66 2.47 7.01 -5.90
CA ALA A 66 2.74 6.20 -7.08
C ALA A 66 4.07 5.46 -6.96
N LYS A 67 5.08 6.13 -6.40
CA LYS A 67 6.38 5.51 -6.17
C LYS A 67 6.28 4.31 -5.23
N VAL A 68 5.52 4.45 -4.13
CA VAL A 68 5.26 3.34 -3.20
C VAL A 68 4.59 2.19 -3.93
N VAL A 69 3.55 2.49 -4.72
CA VAL A 69 2.80 1.48 -5.47
C VAL A 69 3.72 0.73 -6.44
N MET A 70 4.58 1.43 -7.14
CA MET A 70 5.50 0.79 -8.08
C MET A 70 6.54 -0.08 -7.38
N ILE A 71 6.96 0.31 -6.18
CA ILE A 71 7.84 -0.54 -5.36
C ILE A 71 7.12 -1.83 -4.99
N ILE A 72 5.87 -1.74 -4.54
CA ILE A 72 5.07 -2.92 -4.20
C ILE A 72 4.94 -3.85 -5.41
N ARG A 73 4.63 -3.30 -6.57
CA ARG A 73 4.42 -4.11 -7.79
C ARG A 73 5.72 -4.73 -8.29
N SER A 74 6.82 -3.98 -8.23
CA SER A 74 8.11 -4.42 -8.78
C SER A 74 8.82 -5.42 -7.89
N TYR A 75 8.83 -5.21 -6.58
CA TYR A 75 9.56 -6.06 -5.64
C TYR A 75 8.68 -7.07 -4.93
N GLY A 76 7.38 -6.77 -4.79
CA GLY A 76 6.44 -7.63 -4.10
C GLY A 76 5.70 -8.62 -5.00
N HIS A 77 5.87 -8.51 -6.31
CA HIS A 77 5.21 -9.37 -7.30
C HIS A 77 3.68 -9.40 -7.13
N GLY A 78 3.09 -8.21 -6.92
CA GLY A 78 1.65 -8.09 -6.75
C GLY A 78 0.99 -7.28 -7.85
N GLN A 79 -0.29 -7.53 -8.05
CA GLN A 79 -1.18 -6.64 -8.79
C GLN A 79 -1.87 -5.76 -7.78
N THR A 80 -1.93 -4.45 -8.02
CA THR A 80 -2.40 -3.50 -7.04
C THR A 80 -3.52 -2.63 -7.56
N GLU A 81 -4.34 -2.16 -6.61
CA GLU A 81 -5.35 -1.15 -6.83
C GLU A 81 -5.16 -0.11 -5.73
N THR A 82 -5.12 1.16 -6.10
CA THR A 82 -4.84 2.24 -5.16
C THR A 82 -6.04 3.17 -5.05
N TRP A 83 -6.47 3.39 -3.82
CA TRP A 83 -7.59 4.29 -3.51
C TRP A 83 -7.07 5.47 -2.71
N THR A 84 -7.52 6.67 -3.06
CA THR A 84 -7.31 7.84 -2.22
C THR A 84 -8.41 7.86 -1.18
N ALA A 85 -8.03 8.00 0.08
CA ALA A 85 -8.97 8.00 1.19
C ALA A 85 -8.91 9.33 1.94
N MET A 86 -10.02 9.70 2.55
CA MET A 86 -10.15 10.92 3.31
C MET A 86 -10.78 10.57 4.66
N PRO A 87 -10.21 11.05 5.77
CA PRO A 87 -10.87 10.86 7.07
C PRO A 87 -12.28 11.42 7.04
N TRP A 88 -13.20 10.72 7.67
CA TRP A 88 -14.61 11.11 7.66
C TRP A 88 -14.82 12.57 8.13
N GLU A 89 -14.07 12.98 9.14
CA GLU A 89 -14.18 14.33 9.70
C GLU A 89 -13.86 15.40 8.65
N ARG A 90 -12.92 15.14 7.77
CA ARG A 90 -12.59 16.07 6.67
C ARG A 90 -13.65 16.05 5.60
N PHE A 91 -14.17 14.89 5.28
CA PHE A 91 -15.22 14.74 4.28
C PHE A 91 -16.49 15.42 4.74
N GLU A 92 -16.81 15.31 6.02
CA GLU A 92 -18.01 15.89 6.61
C GLU A 92 -18.07 17.41 6.40
N ILE A 93 -16.92 18.08 6.43
CA ILE A 93 -16.83 19.55 6.25
C ILE A 93 -17.27 19.97 4.85
N VAL A 94 -17.06 19.13 3.83
CA VAL A 94 -17.38 19.47 2.44
C VAL A 94 -18.81 19.04 2.07
N LEU A 95 -19.52 18.37 2.96
CA LEU A 95 -20.90 17.98 2.68
C LEU A 95 -21.81 19.22 2.70
N PRO A 96 -22.76 19.31 1.77
CA PRO A 96 -23.72 20.42 1.78
C PRO A 96 -24.62 20.34 3.01
N HIS A 97 -25.01 21.53 3.52
CA HIS A 97 -25.91 21.64 4.66
C HIS A 97 -27.36 21.47 4.24
#